data_ca116bb998ca1e7e367e8387413cade2
#
_entry.id   ca116bb998ca1e7e367e8387413cade2
#
_cell.length_a   1.000
_cell.length_b   1.000
_cell.length_c   1.000
_cell.angle_alpha   90.00
_cell.angle_beta   90.00
_cell.angle_gamma   90.00
#
_symmetry.space_group_name_H-M   'P 1'
#
loop_
_entity.id
_entity.type
_entity.pdbx_description
1 polymer ?
#
loop_
_entity_poly.entity_id
_entity_poly.type
_entity_poly.pdbx_seq_one_letter_code
_entity_poly.pdbx_strand_id
1 'polypeptide(L)' 'MNSGQEKFFNFIMERVELEKQPKAKELLSESFAKQADGSFNKEYMMSFIPRMLELINPEYIDDVKNIMTNHRA' A
#
# COMPACT_ATOMS: atom_id res chain seq x y z
N MET A 1 -11.73 7.02 5.49
CA MET A 1 -11.40 6.07 4.41
C MET A 1 -12.54 5.07 4.24
N ASN A 2 -12.73 4.55 3.03
CA ASN A 2 -13.81 3.60 2.79
C ASN A 2 -13.40 2.19 3.26
N SER A 3 -14.35 1.25 3.23
CA SER A 3 -14.09 -0.09 3.75
C SER A 3 -13.01 -0.86 2.99
N GLY A 4 -12.91 -0.64 1.68
CA GLY A 4 -11.86 -1.27 0.88
C GLY A 4 -10.48 -0.74 1.25
N GLN A 5 -10.36 0.57 1.42
CA GLN A 5 -9.12 1.20 1.85
C GLN A 5 -8.74 0.75 3.25
N GLU A 6 -9.71 0.64 4.13
CA GLU A 6 -9.48 0.20 5.51
C GLU A 6 -8.97 -1.24 5.56
N LYS A 7 -9.54 -2.12 4.76
CA LYS A 7 -9.09 -3.51 4.68
C LYS A 7 -7.67 -3.59 4.14
N PHE A 8 -7.37 -2.82 3.11
CA PHE A 8 -6.03 -2.79 2.55
C PHE A 8 -5.03 -2.23 3.55
N PHE A 9 -5.40 -1.15 4.24
CA PHE A 9 -4.56 -0.56 5.28
C PHE A 9 -4.20 -1.59 6.34
N ASN A 10 -5.21 -2.29 6.86
CA ASN A 10 -4.97 -3.29 7.89
C ASN A 10 -4.11 -4.45 7.38
N PHE A 11 -4.36 -4.89 6.14
CA PHE A 11 -3.58 -5.95 5.52
C PHE A 11 -2.10 -5.57 5.46
N ILE A 12 -1.82 -4.35 5.02
CA ILE A 12 -0.43 -3.87 4.89
C ILE A 12 0.20 -3.69 6.27
N MET A 13 -0.52 -3.08 7.21
CA MET A 13 0.05 -2.82 8.54
C MET A 13 0.41 -4.09 9.29
N GLU A 14 -0.30 -5.17 9.04
CA GLU A 14 0.01 -6.46 9.64
C GLU A 14 1.30 -7.08 9.10
N ARG A 15 1.73 -6.64 7.92
CA ARG A 15 2.87 -7.21 7.20
C ARG A 15 4.08 -6.30 7.12
N VAL A 16 3.94 -5.07 7.59
CA VAL A 16 5.04 -4.11 7.67
C VAL A 16 5.84 -4.38 8.95
N GLU A 17 7.16 -4.27 8.86
CA GLU A 17 8.00 -4.36 10.04
C GLU A 17 7.59 -3.28 11.04
N LEU A 18 7.58 -3.64 12.33
CA LEU A 18 7.10 -2.76 13.38
C LEU A 18 7.72 -1.38 13.34
N GLU A 19 9.03 -1.32 13.15
CA GLU A 19 9.78 -0.06 13.12
C GLU A 19 9.47 0.80 11.88
N LYS A 20 8.88 0.20 10.85
CA LYS A 20 8.54 0.88 9.61
C LYS A 20 7.05 1.26 9.51
N GLN A 21 6.27 0.92 10.51
CA GLN A 21 4.84 1.22 10.50
C GLN A 21 4.51 2.71 10.32
N PRO A 22 5.21 3.64 10.95
CA PRO A 22 4.93 5.06 10.73
C PRO A 22 5.11 5.48 9.27
N LYS A 23 6.14 4.97 8.60
CA LYS A 23 6.37 5.27 7.19
C LYS A 23 5.29 4.64 6.30
N ALA A 24 4.84 3.43 6.64
CA ALA A 24 3.78 2.78 5.90
C ALA A 24 2.46 3.55 6.02
N LYS A 25 2.15 4.07 7.20
CA LYS A 25 0.98 4.92 7.38
C LYS A 25 1.03 6.16 6.51
N GLU A 26 2.18 6.83 6.47
CA GLU A 26 2.36 8.01 5.64
C GLU A 26 2.16 7.68 4.16
N LEU A 27 2.75 6.59 3.70
CA LEU A 27 2.65 6.18 2.30
C LEU A 27 1.21 5.80 1.93
N LEU A 28 0.53 5.07 2.80
CA LEU A 28 -0.87 4.71 2.56
C LEU A 28 -1.78 5.94 2.56
N SER A 29 -1.56 6.87 3.49
CA SER A 29 -2.31 8.12 3.53
C SER A 29 -2.12 8.92 2.25
N GLU A 30 -0.89 8.98 1.75
CA GLU A 30 -0.59 9.62 0.47
C GLU A 30 -1.37 8.95 -0.66
N SER A 31 -1.37 7.62 -0.72
CA SER A 31 -2.06 6.89 -1.78
C SER A 31 -3.58 7.15 -1.73
N PHE A 32 -4.15 7.21 -0.54
CA PHE A 32 -5.59 7.47 -0.40
C PHE A 32 -5.93 8.91 -0.81
N ALA A 33 -5.06 9.87 -0.50
CA ALA A 33 -5.23 11.24 -0.95
C ALA A 33 -5.17 11.33 -2.48
N LYS A 34 -4.26 10.57 -3.10
CA LYS A 34 -4.17 10.49 -4.57
C LYS A 34 -5.43 9.89 -5.18
N GLN A 35 -6.01 8.89 -4.53
CA GLN A 35 -7.28 8.32 -4.97
C GLN A 35 -8.41 9.35 -4.89
N ALA A 36 -8.43 10.15 -3.84
CA ALA A 36 -9.46 11.15 -3.62
C ALA A 36 -9.42 12.28 -4.66
N ASP A 37 -8.23 12.69 -5.09
CA ASP A 37 -8.08 13.80 -6.04
C ASP A 37 -7.93 13.34 -7.49
N GLY A 38 -8.00 12.03 -7.73
CA GLY A 38 -7.92 11.48 -9.08
C GLY A 38 -6.52 11.34 -9.65
N SER A 39 -5.49 11.56 -8.85
CA SER A 39 -4.11 11.46 -9.33
C SER A 39 -3.47 10.10 -9.07
N PHE A 40 -4.23 9.13 -8.54
CA PHE A 40 -3.76 7.76 -8.39
C PHE A 40 -3.85 7.07 -9.75
N ASN A 41 -2.82 7.24 -10.55
CA ASN A 41 -2.76 6.72 -11.91
C ASN A 41 -1.66 5.67 -12.02
N LYS A 42 -1.44 5.17 -13.24
CA LYS A 42 -0.45 4.13 -13.51
C LYS A 42 0.95 4.56 -13.12
N GLU A 43 1.32 5.80 -13.45
CA GLU A 43 2.65 6.32 -13.09
C GLU A 43 2.85 6.35 -11.59
N TYR A 44 1.86 6.84 -10.87
CA TYR A 44 1.92 6.86 -9.41
C TYR A 44 2.06 5.44 -8.86
N MET A 45 1.25 4.51 -9.37
CA MET A 45 1.30 3.12 -8.93
C MET A 45 2.67 2.50 -9.15
N MET A 46 3.31 2.79 -10.29
CA MET A 46 4.63 2.27 -10.58
C MET A 46 5.70 2.76 -9.61
N SER A 47 5.54 3.95 -9.05
CA SER A 47 6.45 4.45 -8.02
C SER A 47 6.02 3.98 -6.62
N PHE A 48 4.72 3.80 -6.41
CA PHE A 48 4.16 3.37 -5.12
C PHE A 48 4.57 1.95 -4.76
N ILE A 49 4.48 1.02 -5.72
CA ILE A 49 4.72 -0.40 -5.47
C ILE A 49 6.11 -0.65 -4.88
N PRO A 50 7.23 -0.20 -5.50
CA PRO A 50 8.54 -0.43 -4.91
C PRO A 50 8.72 0.26 -3.55
N ARG A 51 8.15 1.45 -3.37
CA ARG A 51 8.21 2.15 -2.09
C ARG A 51 7.51 1.34 -0.99
N MET A 52 6.36 0.77 -1.31
CA MET A 52 5.61 -0.05 -0.36
C MET A 52 6.36 -1.34 -0.04
N LEU A 53 6.91 -2.01 -1.07
CA LEU A 53 7.60 -3.28 -0.88
C LEU A 53 8.84 -3.15 -0.01
N GLU A 54 9.50 -2.00 -0.02
CA GLU A 54 10.64 -1.74 0.86
C GLU A 54 10.26 -1.75 2.34
N LEU A 55 9.00 -1.44 2.65
CA LEU A 55 8.51 -1.39 4.02
C LEU A 55 7.96 -2.71 4.51
N ILE A 56 7.64 -3.62 3.59
CA ILE A 56 7.04 -4.91 3.90
C ILE A 56 8.13 -5.87 4.41
N ASN A 57 7.79 -6.64 5.44
CA ASN A 57 8.64 -7.74 5.89
C ASN A 57 8.88 -8.68 4.71
N PRO A 58 10.14 -9.04 4.40
CA PRO A 58 10.46 -9.88 3.23
C PRO A 58 9.65 -11.18 3.17
N GLU A 59 9.27 -11.72 4.31
CA GLU A 59 8.45 -12.92 4.41
C GLU A 59 7.10 -12.78 3.73
N TYR A 60 6.58 -11.54 3.64
CA TYR A 60 5.26 -11.27 3.11
C TYR A 60 5.26 -10.59 1.75
N ILE A 61 6.43 -10.38 1.15
CA ILE A 61 6.53 -9.65 -0.12
C ILE A 61 5.68 -10.30 -1.22
N ASP A 62 5.73 -11.62 -1.33
CA ASP A 62 4.97 -12.32 -2.37
C ASP A 62 3.46 -12.16 -2.16
N ASP A 63 3.00 -12.21 -0.92
CA ASP A 63 1.58 -12.01 -0.60
C ASP A 63 1.12 -10.61 -1.02
N VAL A 64 1.92 -9.59 -0.70
CA VAL A 64 1.60 -8.21 -1.03
C VAL A 64 1.63 -7.99 -2.54
N LYS A 65 2.61 -8.55 -3.24
CA LYS A 65 2.67 -8.48 -4.71
C LYS A 65 1.43 -9.09 -5.34
N ASN A 66 1.01 -10.24 -4.84
CA ASN A 66 -0.18 -10.92 -5.37
C ASN A 66 -1.43 -10.06 -5.20
N ILE A 67 -1.60 -9.46 -4.03
CA ILE A 67 -2.75 -8.59 -3.76
C ILE A 67 -2.73 -7.37 -4.68
N MET A 68 -1.59 -6.71 -4.80
CA MET A 68 -1.49 -5.51 -5.63
C MET A 68 -1.65 -5.80 -7.12
N THR A 69 -1.15 -6.95 -7.57
CA THR A 69 -1.25 -7.37 -8.97
C THR A 69 -2.67 -7.80 -9.33
N ASN A 70 -3.35 -8.47 -8.42
CA ASN A 70 -4.68 -9.02 -8.66
C ASN A 70 -5.81 -8.09 -8.24
N HIS A 71 -5.47 -7.03 -7.53
CA HIS A 71 -6.47 -6.05 -7.10
C HIS A 71 -6.86 -5.18 -8.30
N ARG A 72 -8.10 -5.30 -8.70
CA ARG A 72 -8.64 -4.49 -9.80
C ARG A 72 -9.82 -3.68 -9.28
N ALA A 73 -9.82 -2.44 -9.64
CA ALA A 73 -10.91 -1.56 -9.27
C ALA A 73 -12.22 -1.99 -9.95
#